data_3d4fd8cd7750493b3a581f7f8057f6fc
#
_entry.id   3d4fd8cd7750493b3a581f7f8057f6fc
#
_cell.length_a   1.000
_cell.length_b   1.000
_cell.length_c   1.000
_cell.angle_alpha   90.00
_cell.angle_beta   90.00
_cell.angle_gamma   90.00
#
_symmetry.space_group_name_H-M   'P 1'
#
loop_
_entity.id
_entity.type
_entity.pdbx_description
1 polymer ?
#
loop_
_entity_poly.entity_id
_entity_poly.type
_entity_poly.pdbx_seq_one_letter_code
_entity_poly.pdbx_strand_id
1 'polypeptide(L)'
;MLSAAVPPAVIKLYQTEDSEPALLETNLNNFLAKADPEIELLVPTFLGNDKRRFYGRGVPKSLKLIDKFQLGGGRTFLGRRSVVWSGAGWTGQPTITRDGGKTYLIIGAYDHNLRKIDIATNKEVWRYKFDDIIKGSSTIYIDQKASAENRIVILQGSRSGGGGKKVVPSFRAISFRTGKELWKLDIRKTPSYSRDNDSSALYIGGGVLFNAGENAIGYFLDSSTSSAKIKEGIKQPNILSEVQLYAAGDIRKHGGNLVAESSPSRLKDRIFIAAGSGHIYGISIATKKIVWDFYTGSDLDGSAVISKSGKLFCAIEKQYIQGNGGVLKLNPNKEPNASVEWFLPTGNRRVSSWEGGIIGSVALNDEYNPGEFPALFATNALDGNLYIGSQDMITGKKTFVPWRNQSYDTPVIVFKKAIGSSISTPIFTDGNKLISAGYNGVYLFNLNWERAKSGDQNALRNAKGEFYRLKVIESGRFKPGLSFEATPVVWDGIVRICARDGWMYTLG
;
A
#
# COMPACT_ATOMS: atom_id res chain seq x y z
N MET A 1 4.85 -24.93 19.68
CA MET A 1 5.72 -25.22 18.55
C MET A 1 6.64 -24.04 18.37
N LEU A 2 7.94 -24.27 18.42
CA LEU A 2 8.99 -23.28 18.57
C LEU A 2 9.00 -22.27 17.42
N SER A 3 8.75 -20.98 17.74
CA SER A 3 9.22 -19.87 16.95
C SER A 3 10.75 -19.98 16.87
N ALA A 4 11.31 -20.01 15.66
CA ALA A 4 12.75 -19.98 15.52
C ALA A 4 13.26 -18.69 16.19
N ALA A 5 14.01 -18.83 17.28
CA ALA A 5 14.61 -17.71 17.97
C ALA A 5 15.57 -16.98 17.03
N VAL A 6 15.44 -15.68 16.94
CA VAL A 6 16.40 -14.82 16.21
C VAL A 6 17.79 -15.01 16.85
N PRO A 7 18.86 -15.27 16.08
CA PRO A 7 20.19 -15.50 16.64
C PRO A 7 20.67 -14.31 17.49
N PRO A 8 21.41 -14.51 18.60
CA PRO A 8 21.86 -13.46 19.51
C PRO A 8 22.65 -12.30 18.85
N ALA A 9 23.32 -12.56 17.73
CA ALA A 9 24.03 -11.54 16.95
C ALA A 9 23.13 -10.47 16.31
N VAL A 10 21.84 -10.77 16.10
CA VAL A 10 20.85 -9.83 15.54
C VAL A 10 20.39 -8.82 16.61
N ILE A 11 20.34 -9.24 17.88
CA ILE A 11 19.94 -8.38 19.01
C ILE A 11 20.89 -7.20 19.19
N LYS A 12 22.20 -7.39 18.94
CA LYS A 12 23.20 -6.30 19.04
C LYS A 12 23.01 -5.19 18.00
N LEU A 13 22.49 -5.51 16.81
CA LEU A 13 22.20 -4.52 15.75
C LEU A 13 21.04 -3.58 16.11
N TYR A 14 20.12 -4.04 16.96
CA TYR A 14 18.99 -3.22 17.39
C TYR A 14 19.32 -2.20 18.49
N GLN A 15 20.41 -2.39 19.23
CA GLN A 15 20.76 -1.57 20.39
C GLN A 15 21.70 -0.40 20.10
N THR A 16 22.35 -0.36 18.92
CA THR A 16 23.43 0.60 18.62
C THR A 16 23.04 1.78 17.74
N GLU A 17 21.76 1.91 17.29
CA GLU A 17 21.38 2.90 16.29
C GLU A 17 20.37 3.96 16.75
N ASP A 18 20.35 4.31 18.03
CA ASP A 18 19.51 5.41 18.53
C ASP A 18 20.03 6.82 18.21
N SER A 19 21.08 6.95 17.39
CA SER A 19 21.76 8.22 17.13
C SER A 19 22.05 8.53 15.66
N GLU A 20 21.10 8.28 14.73
CA GLU A 20 21.21 8.94 13.43
C GLU A 20 20.15 10.03 13.28
N PRO A 21 20.56 11.25 12.82
CA PRO A 21 19.68 12.42 12.82
C PRO A 21 18.63 12.33 11.71
N ALA A 22 17.49 12.98 11.97
CA ALA A 22 16.34 13.19 11.07
C ALA A 22 16.69 13.80 9.68
N LEU A 23 17.96 14.00 9.39
CA LEU A 23 18.53 14.61 8.19
C LEU A 23 18.41 13.75 6.92
N LEU A 24 18.29 12.42 7.03
CA LEU A 24 18.20 11.54 5.84
C LEU A 24 16.79 11.45 5.24
N GLU A 25 15.74 11.64 6.03
CA GLU A 25 14.35 11.52 5.53
C GLU A 25 13.90 12.73 4.69
N THR A 26 14.34 13.94 5.06
CA THR A 26 14.06 15.18 4.30
C THR A 26 14.91 15.28 3.03
N ASN A 27 16.04 14.56 2.99
CA ASN A 27 17.02 14.70 1.91
C ASN A 27 16.72 13.88 0.67
N LEU A 28 15.94 12.77 0.72
CA LEU A 28 15.73 11.96 -0.47
C LEU A 28 14.85 12.69 -1.50
N ASN A 29 13.74 13.29 -1.07
CA ASN A 29 12.91 14.09 -1.95
C ASN A 29 13.59 15.42 -2.35
N ASN A 30 14.33 16.04 -1.44
CA ASN A 30 15.12 17.27 -1.73
C ASN A 30 16.37 16.99 -2.55
N PHE A 31 17.00 15.82 -2.42
CA PHE A 31 18.13 15.40 -3.24
C PHE A 31 17.70 15.11 -4.68
N LEU A 32 16.53 14.51 -4.86
CA LEU A 32 15.94 14.24 -6.18
C LEU A 32 15.47 15.55 -6.86
N ALA A 33 14.93 16.51 -6.10
CA ALA A 33 14.53 17.82 -6.62
C ALA A 33 15.72 18.71 -7.06
N LYS A 34 16.91 18.53 -6.45
CA LYS A 34 18.12 19.26 -6.85
C LYS A 34 18.77 18.74 -8.13
N ALA A 35 18.50 17.48 -8.51
CA ALA A 35 19.15 16.86 -9.67
C ALA A 35 18.47 17.20 -11.01
N ASP A 36 17.17 17.54 -11.00
CA ASP A 36 16.42 17.98 -12.18
C ASP A 36 15.23 18.83 -11.72
N PRO A 37 15.35 20.17 -11.73
CA PRO A 37 14.32 21.05 -11.19
C PRO A 37 13.00 21.01 -11.98
N GLU A 38 12.97 20.36 -13.13
CA GLU A 38 11.75 20.21 -13.93
C GLU A 38 10.92 18.99 -13.54
N ILE A 39 11.46 18.08 -12.68
CA ILE A 39 10.79 16.82 -12.31
C ILE A 39 10.40 16.85 -10.83
N GLU A 40 9.10 16.68 -10.54
CA GLU A 40 8.60 16.52 -9.19
C GLU A 40 7.80 15.21 -9.07
N LEU A 41 8.25 14.32 -8.17
CA LEU A 41 7.54 13.09 -7.84
C LEU A 41 6.48 13.41 -6.76
N LEU A 42 5.25 13.71 -7.19
CA LEU A 42 4.19 14.24 -6.33
C LEU A 42 3.50 13.15 -5.50
N VAL A 43 3.06 12.07 -6.14
CA VAL A 43 2.52 10.85 -5.52
C VAL A 43 3.12 9.66 -6.27
N PRO A 44 4.40 9.29 -5.99
CA PRO A 44 5.16 8.42 -6.87
C PRO A 44 4.88 6.93 -6.74
N THR A 45 4.09 6.49 -5.77
CA THR A 45 3.85 5.06 -5.51
C THR A 45 2.53 4.87 -4.77
N PHE A 46 2.10 3.62 -4.59
CA PHE A 46 0.93 3.30 -3.77
C PHE A 46 1.07 3.88 -2.36
N LEU A 47 0.03 4.59 -1.89
CA LEU A 47 0.02 5.36 -0.64
C LEU A 47 1.20 6.34 -0.52
N GLY A 48 1.70 6.82 -1.64
CA GLY A 48 2.46 8.01 -1.93
C GLY A 48 3.92 8.05 -1.51
N ASN A 49 4.34 7.39 -0.44
CA ASN A 49 5.73 7.41 0.03
C ASN A 49 6.21 6.04 0.53
N ASP A 50 7.46 5.95 0.93
CA ASP A 50 8.08 4.75 1.47
C ASP A 50 7.51 4.30 2.84
N LYS A 51 6.76 5.15 3.53
CA LYS A 51 6.03 4.83 4.78
C LYS A 51 4.59 4.42 4.51
N ARG A 52 4.11 4.53 3.26
CA ARG A 52 2.73 4.22 2.82
C ARG A 52 1.66 5.06 3.53
N ARG A 53 1.92 6.34 3.80
CA ARG A 53 1.01 7.23 4.55
C ARG A 53 0.81 8.61 3.93
N PHE A 54 1.15 8.80 2.64
CA PHE A 54 0.94 10.05 1.91
C PHE A 54 -0.03 9.83 0.74
N TYR A 55 -1.11 10.58 0.67
CA TYR A 55 -2.23 10.33 -0.25
C TYR A 55 -2.47 11.48 -1.23
N GLY A 56 -1.51 12.40 -1.32
CA GLY A 56 -1.57 13.63 -2.11
C GLY A 56 -1.76 14.88 -1.28
N ARG A 57 -2.09 16.00 -1.92
CA ARG A 57 -2.24 17.33 -1.30
C ARG A 57 -3.49 18.03 -1.79
N GLY A 58 -3.94 19.00 -0.98
CA GLY A 58 -5.08 19.86 -1.25
C GLY A 58 -6.32 19.45 -0.45
N VAL A 59 -7.23 20.40 -0.28
CA VAL A 59 -8.44 20.26 0.53
C VAL A 59 -9.63 19.98 -0.38
N PRO A 60 -10.15 18.74 -0.43
CA PRO A 60 -11.35 18.43 -1.21
C PRO A 60 -12.57 19.14 -0.63
N LYS A 61 -13.28 19.90 -1.45
CA LYS A 61 -14.44 20.71 -1.01
C LYS A 61 -15.74 19.94 -1.12
N SER A 62 -15.89 19.11 -2.16
CA SER A 62 -17.08 18.29 -2.42
C SER A 62 -16.71 17.01 -3.16
N LEU A 63 -17.68 16.16 -3.44
CA LEU A 63 -17.56 14.98 -4.30
C LEU A 63 -18.51 15.07 -5.48
N LYS A 64 -18.68 16.25 -6.06
CA LYS A 64 -19.43 16.41 -7.30
C LYS A 64 -18.61 15.89 -8.48
N LEU A 65 -19.26 15.25 -9.44
CA LEU A 65 -18.61 14.81 -10.65
C LEU A 65 -18.15 16.02 -11.47
N ILE A 66 -16.84 16.09 -11.73
CA ILE A 66 -16.24 17.07 -12.64
C ILE A 66 -16.05 16.45 -14.01
N ASP A 67 -15.42 15.26 -14.05
CA ASP A 67 -15.09 14.57 -15.30
C ASP A 67 -14.88 13.08 -15.05
N LYS A 68 -14.76 12.29 -16.11
CA LYS A 68 -14.40 10.87 -16.04
C LYS A 68 -13.55 10.48 -17.22
N PHE A 69 -12.64 9.52 -17.00
CA PHE A 69 -11.77 8.96 -18.01
C PHE A 69 -12.06 7.47 -18.19
N GLN A 70 -12.23 7.01 -19.43
CA GLN A 70 -12.54 5.61 -19.72
C GLN A 70 -11.29 4.73 -19.61
N LEU A 71 -11.30 3.78 -18.69
CA LEU A 71 -10.27 2.76 -18.51
C LEU A 71 -10.60 1.46 -19.26
N GLY A 72 -11.89 1.14 -19.36
CA GLY A 72 -12.37 -0.09 -20.00
C GLY A 72 -12.26 -1.33 -19.13
N GLY A 73 -12.23 -2.48 -19.77
CA GLY A 73 -12.12 -3.79 -19.12
C GLY A 73 -11.39 -4.80 -20.00
N GLY A 74 -10.89 -5.85 -19.38
CA GLY A 74 -10.12 -6.89 -20.04
C GLY A 74 -10.41 -8.29 -19.51
N ARG A 75 -10.06 -9.27 -20.33
CA ARG A 75 -10.20 -10.69 -20.02
C ARG A 75 -8.99 -11.17 -19.23
N THR A 76 -9.25 -11.93 -18.17
CA THR A 76 -8.22 -12.62 -17.40
C THR A 76 -8.68 -14.01 -17.00
N PHE A 77 -7.84 -14.79 -16.34
CA PHE A 77 -8.15 -16.16 -15.94
C PHE A 77 -8.07 -16.33 -14.42
N LEU A 78 -9.11 -16.89 -13.81
CA LEU A 78 -9.12 -17.39 -12.45
C LEU A 78 -9.03 -18.93 -12.52
N GLY A 79 -7.83 -19.45 -12.34
CA GLY A 79 -7.56 -20.86 -12.67
C GLY A 79 -7.84 -21.15 -14.15
N ARG A 80 -8.81 -22.04 -14.43
CA ARG A 80 -9.24 -22.36 -15.80
C ARG A 80 -10.42 -21.50 -16.30
N ARG A 81 -11.03 -20.72 -15.43
CA ARG A 81 -12.21 -19.90 -15.77
C ARG A 81 -11.79 -18.55 -16.35
N SER A 82 -12.26 -18.24 -17.53
CA SER A 82 -12.14 -16.89 -18.14
C SER A 82 -13.16 -15.95 -17.54
N VAL A 83 -12.73 -14.77 -17.12
CA VAL A 83 -13.57 -13.69 -16.58
C VAL A 83 -13.19 -12.36 -17.23
N VAL A 84 -14.14 -11.40 -17.23
CA VAL A 84 -13.87 -10.01 -17.66
C VAL A 84 -13.98 -9.13 -16.42
N TRP A 85 -12.93 -8.35 -16.17
CA TRP A 85 -12.91 -7.32 -15.14
C TRP A 85 -12.79 -5.94 -15.77
N SER A 86 -13.39 -4.93 -15.12
CA SER A 86 -13.42 -3.55 -15.62
C SER A 86 -12.93 -2.57 -14.53
N GLY A 87 -12.33 -1.47 -14.96
CA GLY A 87 -11.80 -0.42 -14.08
C GLY A 87 -10.41 -0.73 -13.54
N ALA A 88 -10.19 -0.55 -12.25
CA ALA A 88 -8.94 -0.85 -11.55
C ALA A 88 -9.20 -1.54 -10.21
N GLY A 89 -8.19 -2.27 -9.71
CA GLY A 89 -8.25 -3.05 -8.48
C GLY A 89 -8.02 -2.24 -7.21
N TRP A 90 -8.02 -2.90 -6.08
CA TRP A 90 -7.94 -2.30 -4.73
C TRP A 90 -6.62 -1.54 -4.45
N THR A 91 -5.51 -1.96 -5.05
CA THR A 91 -4.25 -1.23 -5.05
C THR A 91 -4.06 -0.34 -6.29
N GLY A 92 -5.09 -0.18 -7.12
CA GLY A 92 -5.06 0.62 -8.35
C GLY A 92 -5.20 2.13 -8.08
N GLN A 93 -4.39 2.68 -7.17
CA GLN A 93 -4.31 4.11 -6.92
C GLN A 93 -3.50 4.79 -8.03
N PRO A 94 -3.99 5.87 -8.66
CA PRO A 94 -3.19 6.64 -9.61
C PRO A 94 -1.96 7.26 -8.95
N THR A 95 -0.80 7.22 -9.64
CA THR A 95 0.39 7.98 -9.24
C THR A 95 0.46 9.30 -9.98
N ILE A 96 1.13 10.30 -9.40
CA ILE A 96 1.16 11.67 -9.93
C ILE A 96 2.59 12.18 -9.98
N THR A 97 2.99 12.72 -11.14
CA THR A 97 4.34 13.26 -11.38
C THR A 97 4.23 14.53 -12.23
N ARG A 98 5.05 15.54 -11.92
CA ARG A 98 5.24 16.72 -12.75
C ARG A 98 6.53 16.60 -13.55
N ASP A 99 6.49 16.92 -14.83
CA ASP A 99 7.62 16.89 -15.76
C ASP A 99 7.47 18.06 -16.75
N GLY A 100 8.46 18.93 -16.85
CA GLY A 100 8.42 20.09 -17.71
C GLY A 100 7.25 21.04 -17.43
N GLY A 101 6.93 21.26 -16.16
CA GLY A 101 5.82 22.13 -15.73
C GLY A 101 4.42 21.54 -15.88
N LYS A 102 4.25 20.38 -16.51
CA LYS A 102 2.96 19.69 -16.66
C LYS A 102 2.80 18.54 -15.65
N THR A 103 1.61 18.41 -15.11
CA THR A 103 1.28 17.34 -14.16
C THR A 103 0.57 16.20 -14.87
N TYR A 104 1.07 14.98 -14.64
CA TYR A 104 0.57 13.76 -15.26
C TYR A 104 0.16 12.74 -14.22
N LEU A 105 -0.82 11.94 -14.59
CA LEU A 105 -1.28 10.79 -13.86
C LEU A 105 -0.86 9.52 -14.59
N ILE A 106 -0.38 8.53 -13.84
CA ILE A 106 -0.09 7.18 -14.35
C ILE A 106 -1.08 6.22 -13.70
N ILE A 107 -1.74 5.41 -14.51
CA ILE A 107 -2.71 4.40 -14.05
C ILE A 107 -2.64 3.14 -14.90
N GLY A 108 -2.52 2.00 -14.23
CA GLY A 108 -2.77 0.68 -14.80
C GLY A 108 -4.21 0.25 -14.59
N ALA A 109 -4.79 -0.46 -15.54
CA ALA A 109 -6.20 -0.84 -15.50
C ALA A 109 -6.44 -2.29 -15.96
N TYR A 110 -7.66 -2.76 -15.74
CA TYR A 110 -8.06 -4.12 -16.09
C TYR A 110 -8.19 -4.37 -17.60
N ASP A 111 -8.11 -3.33 -18.42
CA ASP A 111 -8.03 -3.48 -19.88
C ASP A 111 -6.61 -3.79 -20.39
N HIS A 112 -5.70 -4.18 -19.49
CA HIS A 112 -4.30 -4.51 -19.74
C HIS A 112 -3.39 -3.30 -20.06
N ASN A 113 -3.89 -2.07 -19.96
CA ASN A 113 -3.10 -0.90 -20.35
C ASN A 113 -2.62 -0.10 -19.14
N LEU A 114 -1.34 0.25 -19.17
CA LEU A 114 -0.75 1.33 -18.39
C LEU A 114 -0.85 2.62 -19.21
N ARG A 115 -1.30 3.71 -18.58
CA ARG A 115 -1.53 5.00 -19.26
C ARG A 115 -0.85 6.14 -18.57
N LYS A 116 -0.36 7.10 -19.36
CA LYS A 116 -0.03 8.45 -18.94
C LYS A 116 -1.12 9.40 -19.39
N ILE A 117 -1.70 10.14 -18.44
CA ILE A 117 -2.80 11.07 -18.68
C ILE A 117 -2.37 12.45 -18.24
N ASP A 118 -2.54 13.46 -19.09
CA ASP A 118 -2.35 14.87 -18.73
C ASP A 118 -3.54 15.30 -17.85
N ILE A 119 -3.26 15.72 -16.61
CA ILE A 119 -4.30 16.05 -15.61
C ILE A 119 -5.12 17.27 -16.04
N ALA A 120 -4.49 18.28 -16.68
CA ALA A 120 -5.14 19.52 -17.05
C ALA A 120 -6.15 19.35 -18.18
N THR A 121 -5.90 18.43 -19.11
CA THR A 121 -6.73 18.20 -20.28
C THR A 121 -7.57 16.92 -20.19
N ASN A 122 -7.31 16.07 -19.20
CA ASN A 122 -7.86 14.72 -19.05
C ASN A 122 -7.67 13.85 -20.31
N LYS A 123 -6.58 14.07 -21.06
CA LYS A 123 -6.25 13.33 -22.27
C LYS A 123 -5.11 12.36 -22.07
N GLU A 124 -5.24 11.19 -22.69
CA GLU A 124 -4.17 10.21 -22.76
C GLU A 124 -3.00 10.75 -23.60
N VAL A 125 -1.78 10.67 -23.04
CA VAL A 125 -0.53 11.03 -23.73
C VAL A 125 0.04 9.81 -24.47
N TRP A 126 0.05 8.68 -23.76
CA TRP A 126 0.44 7.38 -24.31
C TRP A 126 -0.17 6.24 -23.47
N ARG A 127 -0.21 5.05 -24.07
CA ARG A 127 -0.52 3.78 -23.40
C ARG A 127 0.48 2.70 -23.76
N TYR A 128 0.72 1.81 -22.78
CA TYR A 128 1.54 0.62 -22.95
C TYR A 128 0.72 -0.61 -22.55
N LYS A 129 0.67 -1.62 -23.43
CA LYS A 129 -0.15 -2.82 -23.20
C LYS A 129 0.66 -3.91 -22.53
N PHE A 130 0.15 -4.44 -21.43
CA PHE A 130 0.62 -5.63 -20.71
C PHE A 130 -0.03 -6.91 -21.24
N ASP A 131 0.51 -8.07 -20.83
CA ASP A 131 0.01 -9.38 -21.27
C ASP A 131 -1.32 -9.76 -20.58
N ASP A 132 -1.62 -9.17 -19.43
CA ASP A 132 -2.84 -9.39 -18.64
C ASP A 132 -3.23 -8.11 -17.89
N ILE A 133 -4.33 -8.16 -17.14
CA ILE A 133 -4.84 -7.03 -16.36
C ILE A 133 -3.82 -6.51 -15.36
N ILE A 134 -3.92 -5.22 -15.06
CA ILE A 134 -3.10 -4.53 -14.07
C ILE A 134 -3.98 -4.24 -12.86
N LYS A 135 -3.62 -4.79 -11.67
CA LYS A 135 -4.33 -4.57 -10.40
C LYS A 135 -3.64 -3.50 -9.55
N GLY A 136 -2.30 -3.50 -9.53
CA GLY A 136 -1.48 -2.68 -8.65
C GLY A 136 -1.19 -1.27 -9.16
N SER A 137 -0.77 -0.39 -8.26
CA SER A 137 -0.26 0.94 -8.57
C SER A 137 1.17 0.90 -9.08
N SER A 138 1.52 1.84 -9.94
CA SER A 138 2.91 2.06 -10.37
C SER A 138 3.79 2.56 -9.24
N THR A 139 5.11 2.40 -9.40
CA THR A 139 6.11 3.18 -8.67
C THR A 139 6.94 3.96 -9.67
N ILE A 140 7.16 5.25 -9.40
CA ILE A 140 7.93 6.15 -10.27
C ILE A 140 9.20 6.56 -9.52
N TYR A 141 10.34 6.45 -10.19
CA TYR A 141 11.63 6.90 -9.65
C TYR A 141 12.49 7.55 -10.74
N ILE A 142 13.59 8.17 -10.32
CA ILE A 142 14.54 8.82 -11.22
C ILE A 142 15.81 7.95 -11.31
N ASP A 143 16.09 7.44 -12.51
CA ASP A 143 17.36 6.80 -12.85
C ASP A 143 18.38 7.86 -13.28
N GLN A 144 19.27 8.24 -12.35
CA GLN A 144 20.29 9.26 -12.56
C GLN A 144 21.29 8.91 -13.69
N LYS A 145 21.42 7.62 -14.04
CA LYS A 145 22.36 7.13 -15.04
C LYS A 145 21.74 7.01 -16.44
N ALA A 146 20.42 7.13 -16.54
CA ALA A 146 19.72 7.04 -17.82
C ALA A 146 19.78 8.35 -18.61
N SER A 147 19.56 8.26 -19.94
CA SER A 147 19.36 9.43 -20.78
C SER A 147 18.16 10.28 -20.33
N ALA A 148 18.12 11.54 -20.71
CA ALA A 148 17.01 12.43 -20.36
C ALA A 148 15.64 11.83 -20.73
N GLU A 149 15.54 11.16 -21.89
CA GLU A 149 14.32 10.49 -22.36
C GLU A 149 13.85 9.36 -21.42
N ASN A 150 14.77 8.61 -20.82
CA ASN A 150 14.49 7.43 -20.00
C ASN A 150 14.74 7.64 -18.50
N ARG A 151 15.06 8.86 -18.08
CA ARG A 151 15.42 9.19 -16.70
C ARG A 151 14.30 8.96 -15.70
N ILE A 152 13.06 9.28 -16.08
CA ILE A 152 11.89 9.00 -15.24
C ILE A 152 11.37 7.61 -15.61
N VAL A 153 11.43 6.69 -14.64
CA VAL A 153 11.09 5.28 -14.84
C VAL A 153 9.83 4.94 -14.08
N ILE A 154 8.91 4.25 -14.74
CA ILE A 154 7.71 3.68 -14.14
C ILE A 154 7.94 2.18 -13.96
N LEU A 155 7.81 1.69 -12.75
CA LEU A 155 7.73 0.27 -12.42
C LEU A 155 6.26 -0.13 -12.31
N GLN A 156 5.86 -1.16 -13.03
CA GLN A 156 4.48 -1.64 -13.01
C GLN A 156 4.42 -3.15 -13.07
N GLY A 157 3.60 -3.71 -12.20
CA GLY A 157 3.25 -5.12 -12.23
C GLY A 157 1.91 -5.39 -12.90
N SER A 158 1.68 -6.63 -13.31
CA SER A 158 0.43 -7.13 -13.87
C SER A 158 0.19 -8.58 -13.47
N ARG A 159 -0.96 -9.14 -13.82
CA ARG A 159 -1.14 -10.57 -13.79
C ARG A 159 -0.28 -11.27 -14.85
N SER A 160 -0.10 -12.58 -14.68
CA SER A 160 0.85 -13.40 -15.45
C SER A 160 0.36 -13.84 -16.83
N GLY A 161 -0.90 -13.62 -17.16
CA GLY A 161 -1.46 -13.95 -18.47
C GLY A 161 -1.71 -15.43 -18.73
N GLY A 162 -2.11 -16.18 -17.70
CA GLY A 162 -2.48 -17.58 -17.80
C GLY A 162 -1.32 -18.58 -17.60
N GLY A 163 -1.67 -19.83 -17.27
CA GLY A 163 -0.72 -20.87 -16.90
C GLY A 163 0.09 -21.43 -18.06
N GLY A 164 1.19 -22.12 -17.73
CA GLY A 164 2.01 -22.90 -18.69
C GLY A 164 3.11 -22.13 -19.39
N LYS A 165 3.21 -20.81 -19.24
CA LYS A 165 4.30 -20.02 -19.83
C LYS A 165 5.65 -20.30 -19.14
N LYS A 166 6.72 -20.53 -19.93
CA LYS A 166 8.08 -20.66 -19.42
C LYS A 166 8.55 -19.33 -18.84
N VAL A 167 8.42 -18.25 -19.60
CA VAL A 167 8.77 -16.87 -19.22
C VAL A 167 7.50 -16.10 -18.84
N VAL A 168 7.47 -15.49 -17.65
CA VAL A 168 6.34 -14.70 -17.13
C VAL A 168 6.81 -13.32 -16.72
N PRO A 169 6.82 -12.36 -17.66
CA PRO A 169 7.33 -11.01 -17.43
C PRO A 169 6.25 -10.09 -16.82
N SER A 170 5.72 -10.48 -15.66
CA SER A 170 4.64 -9.74 -15.00
C SER A 170 5.07 -8.47 -14.27
N PHE A 171 6.37 -8.14 -14.24
CA PHE A 171 6.90 -6.89 -13.70
C PHE A 171 7.80 -6.19 -14.70
N ARG A 172 7.56 -4.89 -14.97
CA ARG A 172 8.20 -4.15 -16.07
C ARG A 172 8.60 -2.74 -15.66
N ALA A 173 9.66 -2.24 -16.31
CA ALA A 173 10.05 -0.83 -16.30
C ALA A 173 9.68 -0.18 -17.64
N ILE A 174 9.01 0.96 -17.57
CA ILE A 174 8.51 1.73 -18.71
C ILE A 174 9.06 3.15 -18.60
N SER A 175 9.52 3.73 -19.73
CA SER A 175 9.90 5.14 -19.78
C SER A 175 8.66 6.03 -19.59
N PHE A 176 8.69 6.91 -18.58
CA PHE A 176 7.59 7.85 -18.32
C PHE A 176 7.36 8.83 -19.48
N ARG A 177 8.45 9.27 -20.14
CA ARG A 177 8.35 10.26 -21.23
C ARG A 177 7.82 9.64 -22.50
N THR A 178 8.23 8.41 -22.84
CA THR A 178 7.95 7.79 -24.15
C THR A 178 6.94 6.65 -24.13
N GLY A 179 6.66 6.06 -22.96
CA GLY A 179 5.83 4.85 -22.86
C GLY A 179 6.53 3.57 -23.37
N LYS A 180 7.82 3.61 -23.70
CA LYS A 180 8.58 2.44 -24.20
C LYS A 180 9.04 1.56 -23.03
N GLU A 181 9.01 0.24 -23.24
CA GLU A 181 9.56 -0.74 -22.29
C GLU A 181 11.08 -0.59 -22.20
N LEU A 182 11.59 -0.52 -20.98
CA LEU A 182 13.03 -0.45 -20.69
C LEU A 182 13.61 -1.82 -20.36
N TRP A 183 12.85 -2.60 -19.56
CA TRP A 183 13.12 -3.98 -19.21
C TRP A 183 11.87 -4.68 -18.65
N LYS A 184 11.92 -6.00 -18.57
CA LYS A 184 10.90 -6.83 -17.91
C LYS A 184 11.53 -7.99 -17.16
N LEU A 185 11.07 -8.25 -15.93
CA LEU A 185 11.57 -9.30 -15.06
C LEU A 185 10.76 -10.58 -15.27
N ASP A 186 11.43 -11.67 -15.61
CA ASP A 186 10.83 -13.00 -15.57
C ASP A 186 10.64 -13.44 -14.12
N ILE A 187 9.39 -13.53 -13.70
CA ILE A 187 9.03 -13.98 -12.34
C ILE A 187 9.15 -15.50 -12.29
N ARG A 188 10.18 -16.01 -11.60
CA ARG A 188 10.45 -17.44 -11.52
C ARG A 188 9.35 -18.21 -10.79
N LYS A 189 9.18 -19.48 -11.12
CA LYS A 189 8.24 -20.38 -10.45
C LYS A 189 8.73 -20.73 -9.05
N THR A 190 7.79 -20.81 -8.10
CA THR A 190 7.97 -21.26 -6.72
C THR A 190 6.79 -22.18 -6.33
N PRO A 191 6.70 -22.66 -5.09
CA PRO A 191 5.51 -23.34 -4.58
C PRO A 191 4.26 -22.46 -4.50
N SER A 192 4.37 -21.11 -4.59
CA SER A 192 3.20 -20.24 -4.69
C SER A 192 2.40 -20.55 -5.95
N TYR A 193 1.07 -20.46 -5.84
CA TYR A 193 0.19 -20.73 -6.99
C TYR A 193 0.22 -19.64 -8.05
N SER A 194 0.69 -18.45 -7.71
CA SER A 194 0.68 -17.28 -8.60
C SER A 194 2.09 -16.77 -8.96
N ARG A 195 2.19 -16.14 -10.12
CA ARG A 195 3.36 -15.38 -10.59
C ARG A 195 2.95 -13.96 -11.02
N ASP A 196 1.80 -13.50 -10.52
CA ASP A 196 1.31 -12.14 -10.72
C ASP A 196 2.19 -11.15 -9.94
N ASN A 197 2.03 -9.86 -10.19
CA ASN A 197 2.74 -8.81 -9.46
C ASN A 197 1.81 -7.62 -9.23
N ASP A 198 1.25 -7.55 -8.02
CA ASP A 198 0.32 -6.49 -7.60
C ASP A 198 0.96 -5.47 -6.66
N SER A 199 2.06 -5.85 -6.04
CA SER A 199 2.86 -5.00 -5.15
C SER A 199 3.45 -3.80 -5.90
N SER A 200 3.36 -2.61 -5.32
CA SER A 200 4.09 -1.43 -5.80
C SER A 200 5.51 -1.44 -5.24
N ALA A 201 6.50 -1.48 -6.13
CA ALA A 201 7.90 -1.53 -5.75
C ALA A 201 8.32 -0.36 -4.84
N LEU A 202 9.45 -0.53 -4.17
CA LEU A 202 10.06 0.48 -3.32
C LEU A 202 11.40 0.91 -3.91
N TYR A 203 11.58 2.21 -4.21
CA TYR A 203 12.91 2.78 -4.46
C TYR A 203 13.59 3.07 -3.12
N ILE A 204 14.66 2.33 -2.82
CA ILE A 204 15.36 2.41 -1.52
C ILE A 204 16.36 3.56 -1.52
N GLY A 205 16.82 4.01 -2.69
CA GLY A 205 17.97 4.88 -2.85
C GLY A 205 19.26 4.07 -3.06
N GLY A 206 20.39 4.78 -3.27
CA GLY A 206 21.71 4.12 -3.45
C GLY A 206 21.79 3.18 -4.65
N GLY A 207 20.93 3.34 -5.65
CA GLY A 207 20.90 2.46 -6.82
C GLY A 207 20.10 1.16 -6.64
N VAL A 208 19.25 1.05 -5.60
CA VAL A 208 18.55 -0.19 -5.25
C VAL A 208 17.03 -0.01 -5.27
N LEU A 209 16.35 -0.98 -5.87
CA LEU A 209 14.90 -1.19 -5.83
C LEU A 209 14.59 -2.46 -5.03
N PHE A 210 13.42 -2.51 -4.41
CA PHE A 210 12.85 -3.74 -3.87
C PHE A 210 11.44 -3.94 -4.42
N ASN A 211 11.17 -5.15 -4.91
CA ASN A 211 9.86 -5.56 -5.37
C ASN A 211 9.52 -6.94 -4.80
N ALA A 212 8.28 -7.14 -4.41
CA ALA A 212 7.77 -8.45 -4.03
C ALA A 212 6.72 -8.91 -5.05
N GLY A 213 6.74 -10.19 -5.37
CA GLY A 213 5.79 -10.80 -6.31
C GLY A 213 4.92 -11.86 -5.65
N GLU A 214 3.84 -12.21 -6.29
CA GLU A 214 2.94 -13.28 -5.83
C GLU A 214 3.58 -14.68 -5.89
N ASN A 215 4.77 -14.79 -6.49
CA ASN A 215 5.60 -15.99 -6.33
C ASN A 215 6.30 -16.08 -4.97
N ALA A 216 5.98 -15.19 -4.03
CA ALA A 216 6.52 -15.09 -2.67
C ALA A 216 8.05 -14.91 -2.64
N ILE A 217 8.58 -14.12 -3.57
CA ILE A 217 9.99 -13.71 -3.61
C ILE A 217 10.05 -12.18 -3.55
N GLY A 218 10.84 -11.66 -2.62
CA GLY A 218 11.31 -10.29 -2.61
C GLY A 218 12.58 -10.16 -3.44
N TYR A 219 12.57 -9.29 -4.46
CA TYR A 219 13.69 -9.04 -5.36
C TYR A 219 14.36 -7.71 -5.01
N PHE A 220 15.64 -7.74 -4.69
CA PHE A 220 16.49 -6.56 -4.73
C PHE A 220 17.04 -6.40 -6.13
N LEU A 221 16.76 -5.28 -6.78
CA LEU A 221 17.14 -5.01 -8.16
C LEU A 221 18.04 -3.77 -8.25
N ASP A 222 18.96 -3.77 -9.20
CA ASP A 222 19.68 -2.56 -9.59
C ASP A 222 18.70 -1.57 -10.22
N SER A 223 18.65 -0.34 -9.72
CA SER A 223 17.76 0.69 -10.23
C SER A 223 18.20 1.27 -11.58
N SER A 224 19.45 1.05 -11.99
CA SER A 224 19.93 1.53 -13.29
C SER A 224 19.35 0.69 -14.43
N THR A 225 18.54 1.32 -15.27
CA THR A 225 17.95 0.67 -16.44
C THR A 225 18.99 0.24 -17.48
N SER A 226 20.18 0.85 -17.45
CA SER A 226 21.31 0.48 -18.31
C SER A 226 22.01 -0.81 -17.89
N SER A 227 21.82 -1.26 -16.63
CA SER A 227 22.38 -2.53 -16.14
C SER A 227 21.63 -3.75 -16.65
N ALA A 228 20.46 -3.57 -17.25
CA ALA A 228 19.62 -4.64 -17.75
C ALA A 228 20.27 -5.37 -18.94
N LYS A 229 20.20 -6.72 -18.92
CA LYS A 229 20.83 -7.60 -19.93
C LYS A 229 19.80 -8.54 -20.56
N ILE A 230 20.08 -8.97 -21.79
CA ILE A 230 19.28 -10.01 -22.44
C ILE A 230 19.54 -11.35 -21.75
N LYS A 231 18.46 -11.94 -21.25
CA LYS A 231 18.44 -13.28 -20.65
C LYS A 231 17.13 -13.96 -21.07
N GLU A 232 17.21 -15.18 -21.59
CA GLU A 232 16.05 -15.95 -22.10
C GLU A 232 15.20 -15.19 -23.14
N GLY A 233 15.86 -14.43 -24.01
CA GLY A 233 15.22 -13.68 -25.09
C GLY A 233 14.51 -12.38 -24.67
N ILE A 234 14.57 -11.98 -23.38
CA ILE A 234 14.04 -10.72 -22.90
C ILE A 234 15.10 -9.89 -22.17
N LYS A 235 14.98 -8.56 -22.22
CA LYS A 235 15.85 -7.66 -21.47
C LYS A 235 15.39 -7.65 -20.01
N GLN A 236 16.21 -8.17 -19.10
CA GLN A 236 15.92 -8.30 -17.68
C GLN A 236 16.78 -7.37 -16.83
N PRO A 237 16.24 -6.84 -15.70
CA PRO A 237 17.02 -6.03 -14.76
C PRO A 237 18.10 -6.90 -14.11
N ASN A 238 19.12 -6.25 -13.56
CA ASN A 238 20.12 -6.93 -12.75
C ASN A 238 19.54 -7.23 -11.35
N ILE A 239 19.42 -8.52 -11.01
CA ILE A 239 18.97 -8.98 -9.69
C ILE A 239 20.18 -8.99 -8.77
N LEU A 240 20.13 -8.17 -7.70
CA LEU A 240 21.18 -8.06 -6.68
C LEU A 240 21.04 -9.15 -5.61
N SER A 241 19.80 -9.52 -5.27
CA SER A 241 19.48 -10.57 -4.29
C SER A 241 18.02 -10.96 -4.37
N GLU A 242 17.70 -12.16 -3.92
CA GLU A 242 16.34 -12.66 -3.71
C GLU A 242 16.14 -13.02 -2.23
N VAL A 243 14.93 -12.76 -1.72
CA VAL A 243 14.51 -13.12 -0.37
C VAL A 243 13.24 -13.96 -0.45
N GLN A 244 13.27 -15.18 0.07
CA GLN A 244 12.09 -16.03 0.14
C GLN A 244 11.16 -15.55 1.26
N LEU A 245 9.88 -15.31 0.94
CA LEU A 245 8.85 -14.76 1.83
C LEU A 245 7.87 -15.85 2.32
N TYR A 246 8.36 -17.04 2.57
CA TYR A 246 7.60 -18.15 3.15
C TYR A 246 8.54 -19.16 3.79
N ALA A 247 8.05 -19.90 4.78
CA ALA A 247 8.71 -21.09 5.32
C ALA A 247 8.12 -22.37 4.71
N ALA A 248 8.85 -23.48 4.79
CA ALA A 248 8.38 -24.77 4.23
C ALA A 248 7.03 -25.23 4.80
N GLY A 249 6.77 -24.91 6.09
CA GLY A 249 5.50 -25.25 6.75
C GLY A 249 4.28 -24.51 6.20
N ASP A 250 4.48 -23.32 5.62
CA ASP A 250 3.39 -22.46 5.13
C ASP A 250 2.76 -23.00 3.85
N ILE A 251 3.56 -23.67 3.01
CA ILE A 251 3.06 -24.28 1.75
C ILE A 251 1.85 -25.16 2.03
N ARG A 252 1.92 -26.01 3.05
CA ARG A 252 0.81 -26.90 3.42
C ARG A 252 -0.32 -26.17 4.11
N LYS A 253 -0.01 -25.22 5.01
CA LYS A 253 -1.02 -24.49 5.79
C LYS A 253 -1.89 -23.59 4.92
N HIS A 254 -1.29 -22.96 3.91
CA HIS A 254 -1.95 -22.00 3.03
C HIS A 254 -2.30 -22.59 1.65
N GLY A 255 -2.07 -23.90 1.41
CA GLY A 255 -2.43 -24.55 0.14
C GLY A 255 -1.77 -23.93 -1.09
N GLY A 256 -0.55 -23.37 -0.95
CA GLY A 256 0.14 -22.64 -2.00
C GLY A 256 -0.23 -21.15 -2.12
N ASN A 257 -1.15 -20.63 -1.31
CA ASN A 257 -1.38 -19.19 -1.18
C ASN A 257 -0.26 -18.56 -0.35
N LEU A 258 0.86 -18.24 -1.02
CA LEU A 258 2.05 -17.66 -0.40
C LEU A 258 2.31 -16.24 -0.92
N VAL A 259 1.37 -15.71 -1.67
CA VAL A 259 1.47 -14.46 -2.44
C VAL A 259 1.97 -13.29 -1.60
N ALA A 260 2.74 -12.37 -2.18
CA ALA A 260 3.11 -11.11 -1.57
C ALA A 260 2.50 -9.98 -2.39
N GLU A 261 1.24 -9.64 -2.10
CA GLU A 261 0.48 -8.60 -2.78
C GLU A 261 0.69 -7.23 -2.14
N SER A 262 1.04 -7.18 -0.84
CA SER A 262 1.29 -5.93 -0.13
C SER A 262 2.45 -5.15 -0.73
N SER A 263 2.39 -3.82 -0.65
CA SER A 263 3.48 -2.95 -1.08
C SER A 263 4.46 -2.75 0.07
N PRO A 264 5.78 -2.96 -0.14
CA PRO A 264 6.80 -2.84 0.90
C PRO A 264 6.91 -1.40 1.41
N SER A 265 7.17 -1.25 2.70
CA SER A 265 7.45 0.03 3.35
C SER A 265 8.86 0.03 3.95
N ARG A 266 9.42 1.22 4.23
CA ARG A 266 10.77 1.36 4.77
C ARG A 266 10.78 2.10 6.10
N LEU A 267 11.47 1.52 7.09
CA LEU A 267 11.82 2.19 8.34
C LEU A 267 13.33 2.08 8.53
N LYS A 268 14.04 3.20 8.42
CA LYS A 268 15.51 3.26 8.51
C LYS A 268 16.19 2.28 7.54
N ASP A 269 16.89 1.28 8.06
CA ASP A 269 17.64 0.24 7.35
C ASP A 269 16.82 -1.04 7.04
N ARG A 270 15.52 -1.04 7.37
CA ARG A 270 14.64 -2.21 7.19
C ARG A 270 13.48 -1.94 6.24
N ILE A 271 13.17 -2.94 5.43
CA ILE A 271 11.96 -3.03 4.62
C ILE A 271 10.97 -3.92 5.34
N PHE A 272 9.70 -3.50 5.42
CA PHE A 272 8.61 -4.31 5.95
C PHE A 272 7.65 -4.70 4.83
N ILE A 273 7.25 -5.97 4.83
CA ILE A 273 6.29 -6.52 3.88
C ILE A 273 5.40 -7.56 4.57
N ALA A 274 4.11 -7.49 4.28
CA ALA A 274 3.12 -8.48 4.67
C ALA A 274 2.93 -9.48 3.52
N ALA A 275 2.74 -10.74 3.82
CA ALA A 275 2.66 -11.81 2.83
C ALA A 275 1.52 -12.79 3.14
N GLY A 276 0.92 -13.36 2.11
CA GLY A 276 -0.12 -14.39 2.20
C GLY A 276 0.33 -15.68 2.89
N SER A 277 1.65 -15.88 3.03
CA SER A 277 2.24 -16.91 3.91
C SER A 277 1.93 -16.70 5.41
N GLY A 278 1.26 -15.61 5.78
CA GLY A 278 0.89 -15.27 7.14
C GLY A 278 1.92 -14.49 7.93
N HIS A 279 2.96 -13.99 7.29
CA HIS A 279 4.10 -13.32 7.91
C HIS A 279 4.13 -11.82 7.59
N ILE A 280 4.56 -11.03 8.56
CA ILE A 280 5.03 -9.67 8.36
C ILE A 280 6.53 -9.70 8.55
N TYR A 281 7.27 -9.56 7.45
CA TYR A 281 8.73 -9.64 7.45
C TYR A 281 9.37 -8.26 7.59
N GLY A 282 10.44 -8.17 8.38
CA GLY A 282 11.40 -7.07 8.41
C GLY A 282 12.71 -7.55 7.76
N ILE A 283 13.10 -6.93 6.65
CA ILE A 283 14.26 -7.31 5.84
C ILE A 283 15.32 -6.22 5.95
N SER A 284 16.55 -6.57 6.35
CA SER A 284 17.67 -5.63 6.38
C SER A 284 18.08 -5.23 4.95
N ILE A 285 18.16 -3.93 4.69
CA ILE A 285 18.62 -3.39 3.39
C ILE A 285 20.10 -3.73 3.18
N ALA A 286 20.93 -3.66 4.22
CA ALA A 286 22.36 -3.91 4.14
C ALA A 286 22.67 -5.38 3.84
N THR A 287 22.07 -6.31 4.60
CA THR A 287 22.35 -7.74 4.47
C THR A 287 21.45 -8.47 3.48
N LYS A 288 20.32 -7.84 3.08
CA LYS A 288 19.28 -8.42 2.22
C LYS A 288 18.70 -9.73 2.78
N LYS A 289 18.60 -9.81 4.11
CA LYS A 289 18.08 -10.98 4.85
C LYS A 289 16.92 -10.58 5.73
N ILE A 290 16.01 -11.52 6.01
CA ILE A 290 14.98 -11.36 7.04
C ILE A 290 15.66 -11.29 8.39
N VAL A 291 15.38 -10.22 9.15
CA VAL A 291 15.93 -9.95 10.47
C VAL A 291 14.84 -9.81 11.53
N TRP A 292 13.58 -9.74 11.12
CA TRP A 292 12.41 -9.67 11.97
C TRP A 292 11.24 -10.38 11.27
N ASP A 293 10.47 -11.18 12.01
CA ASP A 293 9.41 -12.02 11.46
C ASP A 293 8.26 -12.17 12.46
N PHE A 294 7.12 -11.55 12.16
CA PHE A 294 5.90 -11.68 12.96
C PHE A 294 4.87 -12.54 12.22
N TYR A 295 4.57 -13.70 12.78
CA TYR A 295 3.63 -14.63 12.19
C TYR A 295 2.21 -14.43 12.70
N THR A 296 1.26 -14.22 11.80
CA THR A 296 -0.19 -14.13 12.06
C THR A 296 -0.92 -15.42 11.72
N GLY A 297 -0.45 -16.12 10.70
CA GLY A 297 -1.11 -17.29 10.09
C GLY A 297 -2.26 -16.93 9.16
N SER A 298 -2.59 -15.65 8.99
CA SER A 298 -3.62 -15.17 8.05
C SER A 298 -3.02 -14.77 6.72
N ASP A 299 -3.83 -14.72 5.68
CA ASP A 299 -3.50 -13.98 4.46
C ASP A 299 -3.37 -12.48 4.76
N LEU A 300 -2.39 -11.82 4.16
CA LEU A 300 -2.05 -10.41 4.45
C LEU A 300 -1.86 -9.65 3.14
N ASP A 301 -2.91 -8.98 2.68
CA ASP A 301 -2.91 -8.20 1.45
C ASP A 301 -2.52 -6.73 1.69
N GLY A 302 -2.96 -6.16 2.82
CA GLY A 302 -2.70 -4.77 3.18
C GLY A 302 -1.23 -4.48 3.44
N SER A 303 -0.74 -3.35 2.95
CA SER A 303 0.62 -2.88 3.18
C SER A 303 0.85 -2.55 4.65
N ALA A 304 2.04 -2.87 5.18
CA ALA A 304 2.46 -2.43 6.51
C ALA A 304 2.75 -0.92 6.47
N VAL A 305 1.88 -0.12 7.08
CA VAL A 305 1.99 1.35 7.10
C VAL A 305 2.80 1.78 8.31
N ILE A 306 3.75 2.71 8.12
CA ILE A 306 4.66 3.14 9.18
C ILE A 306 4.28 4.53 9.69
N SER A 307 4.01 4.64 11.01
CA SER A 307 3.70 5.92 11.65
C SER A 307 4.95 6.80 11.85
N LYS A 308 4.75 8.09 12.16
CA LYS A 308 5.85 9.00 12.57
C LYS A 308 6.61 8.50 13.80
N SER A 309 5.95 7.75 14.69
CA SER A 309 6.57 7.14 15.86
C SER A 309 7.29 5.81 15.55
N GLY A 310 7.42 5.42 14.27
CA GLY A 310 8.10 4.21 13.84
C GLY A 310 7.36 2.91 14.17
N LYS A 311 6.03 2.96 14.33
CA LYS A 311 5.20 1.77 14.56
C LYS A 311 4.60 1.28 13.24
N LEU A 312 4.40 -0.04 13.13
CA LEU A 312 3.74 -0.65 11.99
C LEU A 312 2.25 -0.77 12.27
N PHE A 313 1.43 -0.42 11.28
CA PHE A 313 -0.01 -0.66 11.26
C PHE A 313 -0.30 -1.65 10.14
N CYS A 314 -0.76 -2.83 10.51
CA CYS A 314 -0.96 -3.94 9.59
C CYS A 314 -2.42 -4.37 9.58
N ALA A 315 -2.98 -4.50 8.39
CA ALA A 315 -4.30 -5.07 8.16
C ALA A 315 -4.23 -6.60 8.19
N ILE A 316 -5.18 -7.23 8.86
CA ILE A 316 -5.30 -8.68 8.99
C ILE A 316 -6.63 -9.11 8.36
N GLU A 317 -6.56 -9.90 7.32
CA GLU A 317 -7.70 -10.61 6.77
C GLU A 317 -8.13 -11.76 7.69
N LYS A 318 -9.40 -12.12 7.68
CA LYS A 318 -9.84 -13.36 8.28
C LYS A 318 -9.81 -14.48 7.23
N GLN A 319 -8.65 -15.09 7.09
CA GLN A 319 -8.46 -16.28 6.26
C GLN A 319 -7.42 -17.18 6.93
N TYR A 320 -7.62 -18.47 6.95
CA TYR A 320 -6.78 -19.47 7.62
C TYR A 320 -6.65 -19.35 9.14
N ILE A 321 -7.27 -18.37 9.79
CA ILE A 321 -7.21 -18.13 11.23
C ILE A 321 -8.57 -18.30 11.90
N GLN A 322 -8.56 -18.61 13.21
CA GLN A 322 -9.76 -18.57 14.06
C GLN A 322 -10.00 -17.16 14.57
N GLY A 323 -11.26 -16.81 14.87
CA GLY A 323 -11.64 -15.50 15.39
C GLY A 323 -11.77 -14.45 14.30
N ASN A 324 -11.25 -13.25 14.53
CA ASN A 324 -11.42 -12.09 13.68
C ASN A 324 -10.10 -11.63 13.06
N GLY A 325 -10.19 -11.10 11.84
CA GLY A 325 -9.19 -10.18 11.32
C GLY A 325 -9.36 -8.77 11.90
N GLY A 326 -8.57 -7.81 11.45
CA GLY A 326 -8.62 -6.45 11.97
C GLY A 326 -7.34 -5.65 11.76
N VAL A 327 -7.01 -4.76 12.71
CA VAL A 327 -5.78 -3.95 12.68
C VAL A 327 -4.85 -4.33 13.82
N LEU A 328 -3.59 -4.61 13.51
CA LEU A 328 -2.50 -4.71 14.47
C LEU A 328 -1.64 -3.44 14.45
N LYS A 329 -1.30 -2.93 15.64
CA LYS A 329 -0.19 -2.00 15.83
C LYS A 329 1.00 -2.74 16.45
N LEU A 330 2.14 -2.69 15.76
CA LEU A 330 3.36 -3.40 16.15
C LEU A 330 4.51 -2.42 16.39
N ASN A 331 5.34 -2.74 17.38
CA ASN A 331 6.61 -2.05 17.60
C ASN A 331 7.76 -2.90 17.04
N PRO A 332 8.30 -2.55 15.86
CA PRO A 332 9.33 -3.36 15.20
C PRO A 332 10.71 -3.30 15.89
N ASN A 333 10.87 -2.48 16.93
CA ASN A 333 12.07 -2.43 17.77
C ASN A 333 12.03 -3.44 18.92
N LYS A 334 10.93 -4.19 19.07
CA LYS A 334 10.80 -5.29 20.02
C LYS A 334 10.90 -6.62 19.29
N GLU A 335 11.20 -7.67 20.04
CA GLU A 335 11.09 -9.04 19.54
C GLU A 335 9.70 -9.29 18.96
N PRO A 336 9.56 -10.03 17.83
CA PRO A 336 8.30 -10.18 17.14
C PRO A 336 7.12 -10.55 18.04
N ASN A 337 7.31 -11.53 18.93
CA ASN A 337 6.24 -12.00 19.83
C ASN A 337 5.83 -10.98 20.91
N ALA A 338 6.71 -10.02 21.25
CA ALA A 338 6.47 -8.94 22.20
C ALA A 338 6.11 -7.60 21.53
N SER A 339 5.98 -7.58 20.20
CA SER A 339 5.85 -6.34 19.41
C SER A 339 4.44 -5.76 19.40
N VAL A 340 3.40 -6.54 19.68
CA VAL A 340 2.01 -6.07 19.60
C VAL A 340 1.76 -5.04 20.69
N GLU A 341 1.37 -3.83 20.28
CA GLU A 341 0.93 -2.77 21.21
C GLU A 341 -0.58 -2.81 21.43
N TRP A 342 -1.36 -3.08 20.37
CA TRP A 342 -2.79 -3.29 20.47
C TRP A 342 -3.36 -4.00 19.22
N PHE A 343 -4.57 -4.54 19.33
CA PHE A 343 -5.34 -5.14 18.25
C PHE A 343 -6.77 -4.63 18.23
N LEU A 344 -7.24 -4.17 17.07
CA LEU A 344 -8.63 -3.86 16.79
C LEU A 344 -9.26 -5.01 15.99
N PRO A 345 -10.11 -5.85 16.57
CA PRO A 345 -10.88 -6.81 15.81
C PRO A 345 -11.98 -6.11 15.00
N THR A 346 -12.19 -6.52 13.76
CA THR A 346 -13.35 -6.13 12.95
C THR A 346 -14.33 -7.27 12.82
N GLY A 347 -15.57 -6.98 12.41
CA GLY A 347 -16.58 -8.00 12.20
C GLY A 347 -16.23 -8.94 11.04
N ASN A 348 -16.70 -10.18 11.13
CA ASN A 348 -16.58 -11.15 10.04
C ASN A 348 -17.79 -11.02 9.10
N ARG A 349 -17.52 -10.75 7.84
CA ARG A 349 -18.52 -10.76 6.77
C ARG A 349 -17.90 -11.33 5.52
N ARG A 350 -18.50 -12.38 5.00
CA ARG A 350 -18.04 -12.98 3.75
C ARG A 350 -18.40 -12.10 2.56
N VAL A 351 -17.41 -11.78 1.74
CA VAL A 351 -17.55 -11.03 0.49
C VAL A 351 -16.70 -11.76 -0.57
N SER A 352 -17.32 -12.30 -1.60
CA SER A 352 -16.64 -13.17 -2.57
C SER A 352 -15.93 -14.36 -1.87
N SER A 353 -14.63 -14.52 -2.03
CA SER A 353 -13.80 -15.55 -1.37
C SER A 353 -13.30 -15.12 0.02
N TRP A 354 -13.34 -13.84 0.36
CA TRP A 354 -12.88 -13.31 1.64
C TRP A 354 -13.88 -13.56 2.76
N GLU A 355 -13.41 -13.96 3.93
CA GLU A 355 -14.26 -14.36 5.07
C GLU A 355 -14.48 -13.23 6.10
N GLY A 356 -13.75 -12.13 6.01
CA GLY A 356 -13.83 -10.98 6.91
C GLY A 356 -12.49 -10.28 7.10
N GLY A 357 -12.41 -9.41 8.10
CA GLY A 357 -11.21 -8.63 8.37
C GLY A 357 -11.03 -7.45 7.41
N ILE A 358 -9.79 -7.16 7.05
CA ILE A 358 -9.40 -6.00 6.25
C ILE A 358 -8.46 -6.45 5.13
N ILE A 359 -8.81 -6.14 3.89
CA ILE A 359 -8.00 -6.40 2.68
C ILE A 359 -7.15 -5.16 2.34
N GLY A 360 -7.74 -3.98 2.37
CA GLY A 360 -7.03 -2.72 2.14
C GLY A 360 -6.00 -2.43 3.23
N SER A 361 -5.25 -1.34 3.08
CA SER A 361 -4.28 -0.91 4.07
C SER A 361 -4.92 0.00 5.13
N VAL A 362 -4.21 0.20 6.24
CA VAL A 362 -4.56 1.19 7.26
C VAL A 362 -4.08 2.57 6.79
N ALA A 363 -4.90 3.60 6.96
CA ALA A 363 -4.50 4.99 6.71
C ALA A 363 -4.11 5.68 8.02
N LEU A 364 -3.08 6.53 7.98
CA LEU A 364 -2.63 7.36 9.09
C LEU A 364 -2.72 8.84 8.72
N ASN A 365 -3.09 9.70 9.70
CA ASN A 365 -3.15 11.15 9.47
C ASN A 365 -1.81 11.88 9.62
N ASP A 366 -0.73 11.16 9.76
CA ASP A 366 0.60 11.67 10.14
C ASP A 366 1.13 12.77 9.21
N GLU A 367 0.91 12.66 7.90
CA GLU A 367 1.38 13.66 6.91
C GLU A 367 0.44 14.89 6.83
N TYR A 368 -0.73 14.81 7.43
CA TYR A 368 -1.80 15.82 7.43
C TYR A 368 -2.04 16.45 8.81
N ASN A 369 -1.30 15.96 9.82
CA ASN A 369 -1.35 16.45 11.19
C ASN A 369 0.06 16.89 11.64
N PRO A 370 0.34 18.18 11.72
CA PRO A 370 1.65 18.68 12.15
C PRO A 370 1.93 18.50 13.66
N GLY A 371 1.13 17.67 14.37
CA GLY A 371 1.25 17.44 15.81
C GLY A 371 0.34 18.33 16.66
N GLU A 372 -0.52 19.10 16.03
CA GLU A 372 -1.50 19.96 16.70
C GLU A 372 -2.63 19.13 17.33
N PHE A 373 -3.12 18.12 16.60
CA PHE A 373 -4.22 17.25 17.03
C PHE A 373 -3.73 15.83 17.35
N PRO A 374 -4.57 14.99 18.00
CA PRO A 374 -4.26 13.58 18.23
C PRO A 374 -3.98 12.80 16.94
N ALA A 375 -3.06 11.84 17.02
CA ALA A 375 -2.73 10.94 15.93
C ALA A 375 -3.86 9.92 15.73
N LEU A 376 -4.36 9.82 14.48
CA LEU A 376 -5.48 8.96 14.08
C LEU A 376 -5.02 7.90 13.08
N PHE A 377 -5.68 6.74 13.17
CA PHE A 377 -5.76 5.80 12.06
C PHE A 377 -7.18 5.68 11.53
N ALA A 378 -7.32 5.27 10.28
CA ALA A 378 -8.61 4.91 9.68
C ALA A 378 -8.47 3.62 8.87
N THR A 379 -9.54 2.82 8.81
CA THR A 379 -9.58 1.62 7.99
C THR A 379 -11.00 1.30 7.56
N ASN A 380 -11.14 0.76 6.36
CA ASN A 380 -12.35 0.14 5.86
C ASN A 380 -12.29 -1.37 6.09
N ALA A 381 -13.40 -1.99 6.45
CA ALA A 381 -13.45 -3.41 6.69
C ALA A 381 -14.50 -4.12 5.83
N LEU A 382 -14.32 -5.43 5.64
CA LEU A 382 -15.30 -6.27 4.94
C LEU A 382 -16.64 -6.35 5.67
N ASP A 383 -16.68 -6.09 6.98
CA ASP A 383 -17.92 -6.02 7.76
C ASP A 383 -18.85 -4.85 7.36
N GLY A 384 -18.38 -3.99 6.47
CA GLY A 384 -19.13 -2.87 5.91
C GLY A 384 -18.93 -1.55 6.63
N ASN A 385 -17.99 -1.46 7.56
CA ASN A 385 -17.76 -0.25 8.34
C ASN A 385 -16.43 0.42 8.04
N LEU A 386 -16.44 1.75 8.05
CA LEU A 386 -15.29 2.61 8.26
C LEU A 386 -15.08 2.75 9.78
N TYR A 387 -13.84 2.59 10.23
CA TYR A 387 -13.39 2.84 11.59
C TYR A 387 -12.37 3.98 11.61
N ILE A 388 -12.50 4.91 12.57
CA ILE A 388 -11.49 5.92 12.89
C ILE A 388 -11.15 5.76 14.37
N GLY A 389 -9.86 5.65 14.69
CA GLY A 389 -9.39 5.46 16.05
C GLY A 389 -8.08 6.17 16.36
N SER A 390 -7.72 6.18 17.62
CA SER A 390 -6.44 6.71 18.09
C SER A 390 -5.30 5.77 17.76
N GLN A 391 -4.20 6.32 17.24
CA GLN A 391 -2.96 5.55 17.09
C GLN A 391 -2.39 5.12 18.45
N ASP A 392 -2.55 5.95 19.51
CA ASP A 392 -1.79 5.82 20.75
C ASP A 392 -2.61 5.48 21.98
N MET A 393 -3.90 5.86 22.01
CA MET A 393 -4.74 5.62 23.19
C MET A 393 -5.48 4.30 23.10
N ILE A 394 -5.48 3.58 24.22
CA ILE A 394 -6.18 2.30 24.41
C ILE A 394 -7.36 2.47 25.37
N THR A 395 -8.34 1.57 25.27
CA THR A 395 -9.57 1.60 26.08
C THR A 395 -9.38 1.08 27.51
N GLY A 396 -8.24 0.48 27.83
CA GLY A 396 -8.03 -0.32 29.04
C GLY A 396 -8.69 -1.70 29.01
N LYS A 397 -9.43 -2.02 27.96
CA LYS A 397 -10.01 -3.36 27.74
C LYS A 397 -9.10 -4.17 26.83
N LYS A 398 -9.06 -5.49 27.06
CA LYS A 398 -8.32 -6.42 26.21
C LYS A 398 -9.29 -7.29 25.38
N THR A 399 -8.85 -7.64 24.19
CA THR A 399 -9.53 -8.64 23.35
C THR A 399 -8.67 -9.89 23.22
N PHE A 400 -9.31 -11.05 23.37
CA PHE A 400 -8.63 -12.33 23.13
C PHE A 400 -8.49 -12.59 21.64
N VAL A 401 -7.30 -12.97 21.21
CA VAL A 401 -6.94 -13.27 19.82
C VAL A 401 -6.64 -14.76 19.68
N PRO A 402 -7.59 -15.57 19.17
CA PRO A 402 -7.46 -17.04 19.14
C PRO A 402 -6.25 -17.53 18.37
N TRP A 403 -5.92 -16.91 17.24
CA TRP A 403 -4.78 -17.27 16.39
C TRP A 403 -3.41 -16.96 17.00
N ARG A 404 -3.37 -16.19 18.12
CA ARG A 404 -2.16 -15.97 18.94
C ARG A 404 -2.25 -16.64 20.31
N ASN A 405 -3.45 -17.06 20.71
CA ASN A 405 -3.75 -17.52 22.07
C ASN A 405 -3.33 -16.48 23.14
N GLN A 406 -3.56 -15.20 22.86
CA GLN A 406 -3.17 -14.08 23.72
C GLN A 406 -4.25 -13.00 23.72
N SER A 407 -4.25 -12.16 24.76
CA SER A 407 -5.12 -10.99 24.86
C SER A 407 -4.30 -9.71 24.68
N TYR A 408 -4.76 -8.82 23.81
CA TYR A 408 -4.13 -7.53 23.53
C TYR A 408 -5.04 -6.38 23.88
N ASP A 409 -4.46 -5.24 24.24
CA ASP A 409 -5.22 -4.00 24.43
C ASP A 409 -5.96 -3.61 23.15
N THR A 410 -7.09 -2.90 23.29
CA THR A 410 -7.86 -2.38 22.16
C THR A 410 -7.71 -0.87 22.06
N PRO A 411 -7.54 -0.31 20.83
CA PRO A 411 -7.45 1.13 20.65
C PRO A 411 -8.79 1.82 20.92
N VAL A 412 -8.75 3.10 21.28
CA VAL A 412 -9.94 3.94 21.35
C VAL A 412 -10.46 4.20 19.94
N ILE A 413 -11.69 3.76 19.66
CA ILE A 413 -12.40 4.05 18.41
C ILE A 413 -13.34 5.24 18.66
N VAL A 414 -13.12 6.32 17.92
CA VAL A 414 -13.89 7.57 18.06
C VAL A 414 -15.01 7.72 17.03
N PHE A 415 -14.95 6.92 15.95
CA PHE A 415 -15.98 6.93 14.91
C PHE A 415 -16.10 5.58 14.24
N LYS A 416 -17.34 5.16 14.00
CA LYS A 416 -17.69 3.98 13.22
C LYS A 416 -18.91 4.31 12.36
N LYS A 417 -18.85 3.99 11.05
CA LYS A 417 -19.94 4.26 10.11
C LYS A 417 -20.09 3.17 9.07
N ALA A 418 -21.31 2.72 8.84
CA ALA A 418 -21.62 1.81 7.75
C ALA A 418 -21.45 2.52 6.39
N ILE A 419 -20.56 2.01 5.55
CA ILE A 419 -20.27 2.49 4.18
C ILE A 419 -20.43 1.40 3.12
N GLY A 420 -20.87 0.20 3.52
CA GLY A 420 -20.80 -1.00 2.70
C GLY A 420 -19.43 -1.69 2.80
N SER A 421 -19.37 -2.96 2.43
CA SER A 421 -18.10 -3.69 2.40
C SER A 421 -17.08 -2.95 1.55
N SER A 422 -15.83 -2.99 1.94
CA SER A 422 -14.77 -2.27 1.23
C SER A 422 -13.44 -2.99 1.34
N ILE A 423 -12.72 -2.99 0.23
CA ILE A 423 -11.32 -3.41 0.11
C ILE A 423 -10.42 -2.21 -0.25
N SER A 424 -11.02 -1.01 -0.46
CA SER A 424 -10.30 0.24 -0.69
C SER A 424 -9.65 0.74 0.60
N THR A 425 -8.47 1.32 0.52
CA THR A 425 -7.85 2.03 1.64
C THR A 425 -8.48 3.43 1.77
N PRO A 426 -8.98 3.84 2.96
CA PRO A 426 -9.39 5.22 3.18
C PRO A 426 -8.16 6.13 3.14
N ILE A 427 -8.33 7.43 2.91
CA ILE A 427 -7.22 8.38 2.87
C ILE A 427 -7.53 9.64 3.68
N PHE A 428 -6.57 10.10 4.46
CA PHE A 428 -6.59 11.44 5.04
C PHE A 428 -6.13 12.47 4.00
N THR A 429 -6.59 13.71 4.13
CA THR A 429 -6.20 14.81 3.24
C THR A 429 -5.97 16.10 4.03
N ASP A 430 -5.40 17.11 3.39
CA ASP A 430 -5.29 18.44 3.96
C ASP A 430 -6.67 18.98 4.38
N GLY A 431 -6.68 19.91 5.34
CA GLY A 431 -7.90 20.52 5.88
C GLY A 431 -8.67 19.60 6.85
N ASN A 432 -7.99 18.67 7.50
CA ASN A 432 -8.59 17.71 8.43
C ASN A 432 -9.78 16.97 7.81
N LYS A 433 -9.56 16.30 6.69
CA LYS A 433 -10.59 15.52 6.02
C LYS A 433 -10.20 14.06 5.84
N LEU A 434 -11.20 13.22 5.62
CA LEU A 434 -11.06 11.82 5.29
C LEU A 434 -11.93 11.48 4.10
N ILE A 435 -11.39 10.72 3.15
CA ILE A 435 -12.12 10.10 2.05
C ILE A 435 -12.14 8.60 2.28
N SER A 436 -13.31 8.01 2.16
CA SER A 436 -13.51 6.56 2.23
C SER A 436 -14.33 6.09 1.04
N ALA A 437 -13.93 4.98 0.44
CA ALA A 437 -14.63 4.39 -0.70
C ALA A 437 -14.96 2.91 -0.42
N GLY A 438 -16.01 2.42 -1.03
CA GLY A 438 -16.47 1.05 -0.89
C GLY A 438 -17.61 0.71 -1.85
N TYR A 439 -18.29 -0.39 -1.59
CA TYR A 439 -19.35 -0.89 -2.48
C TYR A 439 -20.60 0.00 -2.50
N ASN A 440 -20.75 0.91 -1.54
CA ASN A 440 -21.87 1.85 -1.50
C ASN A 440 -21.52 3.28 -1.98
N GLY A 441 -20.33 3.50 -2.54
CA GLY A 441 -19.90 4.78 -3.06
C GLY A 441 -18.65 5.37 -2.38
N VAL A 442 -18.44 6.67 -2.60
CA VAL A 442 -17.34 7.45 -2.05
C VAL A 442 -17.88 8.48 -1.07
N TYR A 443 -17.25 8.62 0.08
CA TYR A 443 -17.67 9.50 1.17
C TYR A 443 -16.56 10.49 1.52
N LEU A 444 -16.93 11.72 1.80
CA LEU A 444 -16.05 12.77 2.31
C LEU A 444 -16.50 13.16 3.72
N PHE A 445 -15.57 13.18 4.65
CA PHE A 445 -15.81 13.55 6.05
C PHE A 445 -14.94 14.74 6.45
N ASN A 446 -15.51 15.67 7.21
CA ASN A 446 -14.79 16.69 7.95
C ASN A 446 -14.45 16.15 9.34
N LEU A 447 -13.21 16.31 9.75
CA LEU A 447 -12.69 15.91 11.06
C LEU A 447 -12.53 17.16 11.93
N ASN A 448 -13.59 17.51 12.67
CA ASN A 448 -13.61 18.73 13.48
C ASN A 448 -13.14 18.43 14.90
N TRP A 449 -12.19 19.21 15.39
CA TRP A 449 -11.62 19.03 16.71
C TRP A 449 -12.21 20.05 17.69
N GLU A 450 -12.64 19.58 18.86
CA GLU A 450 -13.11 20.38 19.98
C GLU A 450 -12.20 20.13 21.17
N ARG A 451 -11.84 21.18 21.94
CA ARG A 451 -11.10 21.02 23.19
C ARG A 451 -11.90 20.14 24.16
N ALA A 452 -11.19 19.29 24.87
CA ALA A 452 -11.77 18.39 25.87
C ALA A 452 -10.87 18.35 27.11
N LYS A 453 -11.37 17.71 28.18
CA LYS A 453 -10.63 17.48 29.43
C LYS A 453 -10.18 16.02 29.51
N SER A 454 -9.16 15.78 30.32
CA SER A 454 -8.78 14.41 30.69
C SER A 454 -9.98 13.72 31.36
N GLY A 455 -10.30 12.48 30.92
CA GLY A 455 -11.44 11.72 31.42
C GLY A 455 -12.76 11.94 30.69
N ASP A 456 -12.88 12.96 29.83
CA ASP A 456 -14.08 13.11 28.99
C ASP A 456 -14.23 11.89 28.06
N GLN A 457 -15.47 11.50 27.80
CA GLN A 457 -15.75 10.39 26.87
C GLN A 457 -15.19 10.68 25.47
N ASN A 458 -14.43 9.72 24.91
CA ASN A 458 -13.78 9.81 23.61
C ASN A 458 -12.78 10.97 23.46
N ALA A 459 -12.30 11.55 24.57
CA ALA A 459 -11.21 12.50 24.53
C ALA A 459 -9.91 11.80 24.16
N LEU A 460 -9.21 12.33 23.18
CA LEU A 460 -7.91 11.88 22.72
C LEU A 460 -6.83 12.88 23.09
N ARG A 461 -5.64 12.40 23.44
CA ARG A 461 -4.49 13.23 23.80
C ARG A 461 -3.55 13.41 22.60
N ASN A 462 -3.15 14.65 22.32
CA ASN A 462 -2.12 14.95 21.34
C ASN A 462 -0.69 14.79 21.91
N ALA A 463 0.33 14.99 21.10
CA ALA A 463 1.73 14.89 21.51
C ALA A 463 2.15 15.94 22.58
N LYS A 464 1.41 17.04 22.71
CA LYS A 464 1.64 18.11 23.68
C LYS A 464 0.93 17.85 25.04
N GLY A 465 0.20 16.72 25.15
CA GLY A 465 -0.56 16.38 26.35
C GLY A 465 -1.95 17.01 26.43
N GLU A 466 -2.38 17.73 25.42
CA GLU A 466 -3.68 18.38 25.36
C GLU A 466 -4.75 17.41 24.89
N PHE A 467 -5.98 17.58 25.39
CA PHE A 467 -7.10 16.69 25.07
C PHE A 467 -8.07 17.31 24.08
N TYR A 468 -8.52 16.51 23.12
CA TYR A 468 -9.48 16.88 22.09
C TYR A 468 -10.52 15.79 21.88
N ARG A 469 -11.73 16.18 21.51
CA ARG A 469 -12.77 15.29 21.02
C ARG A 469 -12.91 15.47 19.52
N LEU A 470 -13.02 14.35 18.80
CA LEU A 470 -13.25 14.37 17.35
C LEU A 470 -14.74 14.31 17.05
N LYS A 471 -15.24 15.31 16.30
CA LYS A 471 -16.56 15.32 15.69
C LYS A 471 -16.42 15.08 14.19
N VAL A 472 -16.90 13.92 13.72
CA VAL A 472 -16.85 13.54 12.31
C VAL A 472 -18.18 13.86 11.64
N ILE A 473 -18.13 14.68 10.57
CA ILE A 473 -19.31 15.11 9.83
C ILE A 473 -19.14 14.68 8.37
N GLU A 474 -20.08 13.90 7.84
CA GLU A 474 -20.15 13.62 6.42
C GLU A 474 -20.50 14.91 5.68
N SER A 475 -19.57 15.40 4.83
CA SER A 475 -19.70 16.65 4.08
C SER A 475 -19.91 16.43 2.58
N GLY A 476 -19.74 15.20 2.09
CA GLY A 476 -19.97 14.87 0.69
C GLY A 476 -20.12 13.38 0.47
N ARG A 477 -20.87 13.04 -0.58
CA ARG A 477 -21.08 11.67 -1.01
C ARG A 477 -21.23 11.60 -2.52
N PHE A 478 -20.51 10.65 -3.14
CA PHE A 478 -20.69 10.28 -4.53
C PHE A 478 -21.17 8.83 -4.59
N LYS A 479 -22.42 8.64 -5.02
CA LYS A 479 -23.10 7.34 -4.98
C LYS A 479 -23.76 7.02 -6.33
N PRO A 480 -22.98 6.69 -7.35
CA PRO A 480 -23.53 6.43 -8.70
C PRO A 480 -24.13 5.02 -8.86
N GLY A 481 -24.28 4.24 -7.78
CA GLY A 481 -24.76 2.84 -7.85
C GLY A 481 -23.68 1.83 -8.24
N LEU A 482 -22.40 2.19 -8.09
CA LEU A 482 -21.22 1.41 -8.49
C LEU A 482 -20.35 1.06 -7.28
N SER A 483 -19.54 0.01 -7.41
CA SER A 483 -18.53 -0.34 -6.42
C SER A 483 -17.19 0.30 -6.72
N PHE A 484 -16.55 0.81 -5.65
CA PHE A 484 -15.22 1.38 -5.67
C PHE A 484 -14.30 0.48 -4.84
N GLU A 485 -13.43 -0.26 -5.53
CA GLU A 485 -12.42 -1.10 -4.90
C GLU A 485 -11.08 -0.38 -4.84
N ALA A 486 -10.78 0.48 -5.82
CA ALA A 486 -9.54 1.22 -5.90
C ALA A 486 -9.39 2.24 -4.77
N THR A 487 -8.13 2.50 -4.40
CA THR A 487 -7.78 3.54 -3.42
C THR A 487 -7.79 4.92 -4.11
N PRO A 488 -8.45 5.94 -3.54
CA PRO A 488 -8.45 7.29 -4.10
C PRO A 488 -7.10 7.99 -3.95
N VAL A 489 -6.87 9.02 -4.76
CA VAL A 489 -5.77 9.97 -4.61
C VAL A 489 -6.32 11.40 -4.66
N VAL A 490 -5.68 12.32 -3.91
CA VAL A 490 -6.04 13.76 -3.93
C VAL A 490 -4.88 14.58 -4.45
N TRP A 491 -5.16 15.45 -5.42
CA TRP A 491 -4.20 16.45 -5.88
C TRP A 491 -4.92 17.76 -6.20
N ASP A 492 -4.39 18.87 -5.67
CA ASP A 492 -5.00 20.21 -5.75
C ASP A 492 -6.49 20.24 -5.30
N GLY A 493 -6.81 19.44 -4.26
CA GLY A 493 -8.17 19.33 -3.73
C GLY A 493 -9.14 18.51 -4.60
N ILE A 494 -8.67 17.97 -5.71
CA ILE A 494 -9.45 17.12 -6.63
C ILE A 494 -9.19 15.65 -6.29
N VAL A 495 -10.27 14.89 -6.12
CA VAL A 495 -10.25 13.45 -5.84
C VAL A 495 -10.32 12.68 -7.16
N ARG A 496 -9.42 11.73 -7.34
CA ARG A 496 -9.49 10.77 -8.45
C ARG A 496 -9.58 9.36 -7.93
N ILE A 497 -10.52 8.61 -8.46
CA ILE A 497 -10.80 7.23 -8.03
C ILE A 497 -11.33 6.38 -9.18
N CYS A 498 -10.84 5.15 -9.28
CA CYS A 498 -11.29 4.19 -10.29
C CYS A 498 -12.45 3.34 -9.73
N ALA A 499 -13.42 3.02 -10.60
CA ALA A 499 -14.56 2.18 -10.27
C ALA A 499 -14.60 0.89 -11.11
N ARG A 500 -15.44 -0.04 -10.72
CA ARG A 500 -15.60 -1.35 -11.37
C ARG A 500 -16.44 -1.33 -12.64
N ASP A 501 -16.92 -0.16 -13.04
CA ASP A 501 -17.64 0.06 -14.32
C ASP A 501 -16.74 0.42 -15.50
N GLY A 502 -15.42 0.46 -15.27
CA GLY A 502 -14.46 0.79 -16.32
C GLY A 502 -14.10 2.27 -16.44
N TRP A 503 -14.43 3.09 -15.43
CA TRP A 503 -14.12 4.52 -15.44
C TRP A 503 -13.24 4.92 -14.24
N MET A 504 -12.40 5.92 -14.45
CA MET A 504 -11.80 6.75 -13.41
C MET A 504 -12.61 8.04 -13.29
N TYR A 505 -13.06 8.35 -12.09
CA TYR A 505 -13.86 9.52 -11.76
C TYR A 505 -12.99 10.63 -11.19
N THR A 506 -13.21 11.86 -11.65
CA THR A 506 -12.64 13.10 -11.12
C THR A 506 -13.74 13.85 -10.39
N LEU A 507 -13.55 14.04 -9.07
CA LEU A 507 -14.55 14.61 -8.16
C LEU A 507 -13.96 15.84 -7.46
N GLY A 508 -14.80 16.91 -7.26
CA GLY A 508 -14.37 18.11 -6.57
C GLY A 508 -15.52 19.07 -6.24
#